data_2b3d83d2fe84f2a018b9db841bc519ba
#
_entry.id   2b3d83d2fe84f2a018b9db841bc519ba
#
_cell.length_a   1.000
_cell.length_b   1.000
_cell.length_c   1.000
_cell.angle_alpha   90.00
_cell.angle_beta   90.00
_cell.angle_gamma   90.00
#
_symmetry.space_group_name_H-M   'P 1'
#
loop_
_entity.id
_entity.type
_entity.pdbx_description
1 polymer ?
#
loop_
_entity_poly.entity_id
_entity_poly.type
_entity_poly.pdbx_seq_one_letter_code
_entity_poly.pdbx_strand_id
1 'polypeptide(L)'
;MLHSYVGLPYDLWNKTGVNCWGLVSLVYADIYSDIVCEFLPKAEGYRAITAAFTAAFSENKHGFKQVEKPTKHCVVIMKHRLLTHCGIYEDGKVLHASGQAKQVIYQDIKEASRRFDTVEYWARDND
;
A
#
# COMPACT_ATOMS: atom_id res chain seq x y z
N MET A 1 -14.28 8.77 -3.53
CA MET A 1 -13.06 8.94 -4.32
C MET A 1 -12.24 7.70 -4.47
N LEU A 2 -11.82 7.07 -3.37
CA LEU A 2 -11.09 5.81 -3.51
C LEU A 2 -11.93 4.66 -4.06
N HIS A 3 -13.25 4.75 -4.01
CA HIS A 3 -14.14 3.74 -4.56
C HIS A 3 -13.91 3.43 -6.04
N SER A 4 -13.43 4.40 -6.80
CA SER A 4 -13.22 4.19 -8.24
C SER A 4 -12.14 3.17 -8.55
N TYR A 5 -11.27 2.87 -7.59
CA TYR A 5 -10.21 1.88 -7.76
C TYR A 5 -10.64 0.46 -7.41
N VAL A 6 -11.78 0.30 -6.73
CA VAL A 6 -12.28 -1.02 -6.36
C VAL A 6 -12.59 -1.83 -7.62
N GLY A 7 -12.15 -3.08 -7.63
CA GLY A 7 -12.36 -3.98 -8.77
C GLY A 7 -11.22 -4.02 -9.77
N LEU A 8 -10.22 -3.13 -9.67
CA LEU A 8 -9.03 -3.27 -10.51
C LEU A 8 -8.40 -4.65 -10.28
N PRO A 9 -8.01 -5.36 -11.33
CA PRO A 9 -7.42 -6.68 -11.18
C PRO A 9 -6.11 -6.65 -10.39
N TYR A 10 -5.91 -7.65 -9.56
CA TYR A 10 -4.62 -7.86 -8.92
C TYR A 10 -3.64 -8.47 -9.92
N ASP A 11 -2.46 -7.88 -10.01
CA ASP A 11 -1.37 -8.44 -10.82
C ASP A 11 -0.05 -8.15 -10.11
N LEU A 12 0.63 -9.22 -9.71
CA LEU A 12 1.92 -9.10 -9.01
C LEU A 12 2.94 -8.27 -9.80
N TRP A 13 2.85 -8.27 -11.12
CA TRP A 13 3.81 -7.61 -12.00
C TRP A 13 3.37 -6.24 -12.51
N ASN A 14 2.20 -5.76 -12.09
CA ASN A 14 1.62 -4.48 -12.55
C ASN A 14 1.48 -4.36 -14.08
N LYS A 15 1.17 -5.47 -14.74
CA LYS A 15 1.00 -5.48 -16.20
C LYS A 15 -0.45 -5.30 -16.64
N THR A 16 -1.34 -6.15 -16.09
CA THR A 16 -2.77 -6.13 -16.44
C THR A 16 -3.63 -5.65 -15.29
N GLY A 17 -3.01 -5.32 -14.18
CA GLY A 17 -3.64 -4.83 -12.98
C GLY A 17 -2.60 -4.21 -12.08
N VAL A 18 -2.80 -4.27 -10.77
CA VAL A 18 -1.89 -3.67 -9.80
C VAL A 18 -1.57 -4.63 -8.67
N ASN A 19 -0.33 -4.56 -8.17
CA ASN A 19 0.01 -5.13 -6.88
C ASN A 19 -0.18 -4.06 -5.79
N CYS A 20 0.15 -4.37 -4.54
CA CYS A 20 -0.13 -3.46 -3.43
C CYS A 20 0.59 -2.12 -3.58
N TRP A 21 1.87 -2.12 -3.95
CA TRP A 21 2.61 -0.88 -4.15
C TRP A 21 2.21 -0.16 -5.44
N GLY A 22 1.93 -0.91 -6.50
CA GLY A 22 1.44 -0.34 -7.75
C GLY A 22 0.14 0.44 -7.55
N LEU A 23 -0.75 -0.05 -6.70
CA LEU A 23 -1.97 0.67 -6.35
C LEU A 23 -1.66 1.98 -5.64
N VAL A 24 -0.76 1.96 -4.65
CA VAL A 24 -0.35 3.19 -3.94
C VAL A 24 0.21 4.21 -4.93
N SER A 25 1.10 3.76 -5.81
CA SER A 25 1.70 4.62 -6.83
C SER A 25 0.65 5.23 -7.76
N LEU A 26 -0.30 4.42 -8.20
CA LEU A 26 -1.39 4.87 -9.07
C LEU A 26 -2.25 5.94 -8.40
N VAL A 27 -2.67 5.69 -7.17
CA VAL A 27 -3.53 6.62 -6.42
C VAL A 27 -2.80 7.95 -6.17
N TYR A 28 -1.53 7.89 -5.77
CA TYR A 28 -0.76 9.10 -5.52
C TYR A 28 -0.52 9.91 -6.80
N ALA A 29 -0.30 9.23 -7.93
CA ALA A 29 -0.18 9.92 -9.21
C ALA A 29 -1.49 10.63 -9.57
N ASP A 30 -2.63 9.97 -9.36
CA ASP A 30 -3.93 10.52 -9.73
C ASP A 30 -4.36 11.67 -8.82
N ILE A 31 -4.16 11.54 -7.49
CA ILE A 31 -4.68 12.51 -6.52
C ILE A 31 -3.69 13.67 -6.32
N TYR A 32 -2.41 13.36 -6.23
CA TYR A 32 -1.39 14.34 -5.87
C TYR A 32 -0.46 14.72 -7.02
N SER A 33 -0.67 14.16 -8.20
CA SER A 33 0.21 14.35 -9.37
C SER A 33 1.67 14.06 -9.03
N ASP A 34 1.89 13.08 -8.18
CA ASP A 34 3.20 12.78 -7.64
C ASP A 34 3.63 11.37 -8.06
N ILE A 35 4.87 11.28 -8.53
CA ILE A 35 5.44 10.01 -8.93
C ILE A 35 6.10 9.38 -7.70
N VAL A 36 5.39 8.47 -7.07
CA VAL A 36 5.96 7.63 -6.04
C VAL A 36 6.66 6.48 -6.74
N CYS A 37 7.93 6.28 -6.43
CA CYS A 37 8.79 5.35 -7.13
C CYS A 37 8.19 3.94 -7.19
N GLU A 38 8.28 3.32 -8.36
CA GLU A 38 7.78 1.98 -8.57
C GLU A 38 8.70 0.95 -7.93
N PHE A 39 8.18 0.20 -6.98
CA PHE A 39 8.82 -1.03 -6.54
C PHE A 39 8.29 -2.16 -7.38
N LEU A 40 9.02 -2.50 -8.40
CA LEU A 40 8.70 -3.70 -9.16
C LEU A 40 9.50 -4.85 -8.55
N PRO A 41 8.86 -5.78 -7.84
CA PRO A 41 9.57 -6.96 -7.41
C PRO A 41 9.96 -7.74 -8.65
N LYS A 42 11.25 -7.93 -8.84
CA LYS A 42 11.76 -8.75 -9.93
C LYS A 42 11.68 -10.22 -9.50
N ALA A 43 10.50 -10.81 -9.57
CA ALA A 43 10.30 -12.26 -9.42
C ALA A 43 10.98 -12.92 -8.21
N GLU A 44 11.32 -12.18 -7.18
CA GLU A 44 12.17 -12.71 -6.11
C GLU A 44 11.41 -12.97 -4.81
N GLY A 45 10.08 -12.95 -4.89
CA GLY A 45 9.23 -13.32 -3.78
C GLY A 45 9.10 -12.26 -2.70
N TYR A 46 8.45 -12.65 -1.61
CA TYR A 46 8.06 -11.74 -0.54
C TYR A 46 9.22 -11.11 0.21
N ARG A 47 10.37 -11.78 0.28
CA ARG A 47 11.55 -11.23 0.96
C ARG A 47 12.08 -10.00 0.26
N ALA A 48 12.15 -10.03 -1.07
CA ALA A 48 12.62 -8.89 -1.85
C ALA A 48 11.65 -7.72 -1.73
N ILE A 49 10.35 -7.99 -1.77
CA ILE A 49 9.32 -6.97 -1.58
C ILE A 49 9.43 -6.33 -0.21
N THR A 50 9.55 -7.14 0.85
CA THR A 50 9.71 -6.65 2.22
C THR A 50 10.96 -5.81 2.37
N ALA A 51 12.09 -6.25 1.81
CA ALA A 51 13.34 -5.49 1.85
C ALA A 51 13.20 -4.13 1.13
N ALA A 52 12.53 -4.12 -0.02
CA ALA A 52 12.31 -2.89 -0.78
C ALA A 52 11.44 -1.89 0.01
N PHE A 53 10.36 -2.37 0.64
CA PHE A 53 9.53 -1.53 1.50
C PHE A 53 10.33 -0.97 2.67
N THR A 54 11.05 -1.83 3.37
CA THR A 54 11.84 -1.42 4.53
C THR A 54 12.85 -0.34 4.14
N ALA A 55 13.59 -0.54 3.06
CA ALA A 55 14.57 0.43 2.59
C ALA A 55 13.90 1.76 2.22
N ALA A 56 12.82 1.72 1.46
CA ALA A 56 12.16 2.93 0.98
C ALA A 56 11.62 3.79 2.11
N PHE A 57 10.98 3.19 3.09
CA PHE A 57 10.36 3.94 4.18
C PHE A 57 11.37 4.34 5.24
N SER A 58 12.29 3.47 5.64
CA SER A 58 13.31 3.80 6.63
C SER A 58 14.31 4.83 6.11
N GLU A 59 14.60 4.84 4.82
CA GLU A 59 15.48 5.82 4.19
C GLU A 59 14.77 7.10 3.77
N ASN A 60 13.46 7.20 4.02
CA ASN A 60 12.65 8.37 3.72
C ASN A 60 12.72 8.79 2.24
N LYS A 61 12.77 7.82 1.34
CA LYS A 61 12.93 8.09 -0.11
C LYS A 61 11.76 8.84 -0.72
N HIS A 62 10.57 8.76 -0.12
CA HIS A 62 9.35 9.34 -0.66
C HIS A 62 8.74 10.40 0.24
N GLY A 63 9.44 10.81 1.29
CA GLY A 63 8.96 11.83 2.21
C GLY A 63 7.93 11.35 3.23
N PHE A 64 7.73 10.05 3.36
CA PHE A 64 6.81 9.50 4.34
C PHE A 64 7.44 9.43 5.73
N LYS A 65 6.64 9.72 6.75
CA LYS A 65 7.02 9.57 8.15
C LYS A 65 5.97 8.73 8.85
N GLN A 66 6.41 7.87 9.76
CA GLN A 66 5.50 7.07 10.56
C GLN A 66 4.73 7.96 11.53
N VAL A 67 3.41 7.75 11.60
CA VAL A 67 2.51 8.48 12.49
C VAL A 67 1.71 7.48 13.32
N GLU A 68 1.28 7.89 14.52
CA GLU A 68 0.51 7.01 15.40
C GLU A 68 -0.93 6.88 14.95
N LYS A 69 -1.51 7.98 14.47
CA LYS A 69 -2.91 8.01 14.04
C LYS A 69 -2.98 8.20 12.54
N PRO A 70 -3.84 7.42 11.88
CA PRO A 70 -3.93 7.53 10.42
C PRO A 70 -4.52 8.88 10.01
N THR A 71 -3.97 9.40 8.92
CA THR A 71 -4.50 10.59 8.26
C THR A 71 -5.02 10.19 6.89
N LYS A 72 -5.86 11.04 6.30
CA LYS A 72 -6.45 10.76 5.00
C LYS A 72 -5.37 10.51 3.95
N HIS A 73 -5.50 9.40 3.24
CA HIS A 73 -4.60 8.95 2.18
C HIS A 73 -3.20 8.56 2.64
N CYS A 74 -2.97 8.39 3.95
CA CYS A 74 -1.68 7.86 4.39
C CYS A 74 -1.51 6.43 3.90
N VAL A 75 -0.27 6.00 3.78
CA VAL A 75 0.04 4.61 3.44
C VAL A 75 -0.08 3.75 4.69
N VAL A 76 -0.81 2.65 4.57
CA VAL A 76 -0.93 1.66 5.63
C VAL A 76 0.02 0.52 5.29
N ILE A 77 0.95 0.20 6.20
CA ILE A 77 1.85 -0.93 6.02
C ILE A 77 1.48 -2.00 7.04
N MET A 78 1.15 -3.17 6.53
CA MET A 78 0.69 -4.31 7.31
C MET A 78 1.69 -5.44 7.19
N LYS A 79 2.16 -5.95 8.32
CA LYS A 79 3.21 -6.97 8.34
C LYS A 79 2.75 -8.23 9.05
N HIS A 80 3.08 -9.37 8.47
CA HIS A 80 2.86 -10.68 9.05
C HIS A 80 4.06 -11.55 8.70
N ARG A 81 4.90 -11.85 9.69
CA ARG A 81 6.16 -12.61 9.48
C ARG A 81 6.99 -11.96 8.37
N LEU A 82 7.17 -12.65 7.25
CA LEU A 82 7.96 -12.16 6.11
C LEU A 82 7.13 -11.41 5.09
N LEU A 83 5.82 -11.35 5.27
CA LEU A 83 4.91 -10.70 4.32
C LEU A 83 4.72 -9.24 4.72
N THR A 84 4.99 -8.35 3.78
CA THR A 84 4.65 -6.93 3.91
C THR A 84 3.63 -6.57 2.85
N HIS A 85 2.54 -5.98 3.28
CA HIS A 85 1.45 -5.55 2.42
C HIS A 85 1.17 -4.08 2.68
N CYS A 86 0.64 -3.37 1.70
CA CYS A 86 0.32 -1.97 1.89
C CYS A 86 -1.01 -1.60 1.24
N GLY A 87 -1.53 -0.46 1.66
CA GLY A 87 -2.74 0.11 1.11
C GLY A 87 -2.83 1.59 1.46
N ILE A 88 -3.97 2.18 1.19
CA ILE A 88 -4.23 3.60 1.42
C ILE A 88 -5.43 3.77 2.33
N TYR A 89 -5.27 4.59 3.35
CA TYR A 89 -6.29 4.83 4.36
C TYR A 89 -7.24 5.95 3.97
N GLU A 90 -8.54 5.74 4.20
CA GLU A 90 -9.55 6.80 4.13
C GLU A 90 -10.74 6.41 5.02
N ASP A 91 -11.07 7.28 5.96
CA ASP A 91 -12.27 7.15 6.79
C ASP A 91 -12.46 5.78 7.47
N GLY A 92 -11.41 5.27 8.10
CA GLY A 92 -11.48 4.01 8.82
C GLY A 92 -11.37 2.77 7.94
N LYS A 93 -11.11 2.96 6.64
CA LYS A 93 -10.98 1.87 5.69
C LYS A 93 -9.63 1.91 5.00
N VAL A 94 -9.23 0.79 4.48
CA VAL A 94 -8.01 0.67 3.69
C VAL A 94 -8.36 0.15 2.30
N LEU A 95 -7.88 0.88 1.29
CA LEU A 95 -7.93 0.44 -0.10
C LEU A 95 -6.65 -0.34 -0.37
N HIS A 96 -6.76 -1.60 -0.77
CA HIS A 96 -5.57 -2.41 -1.06
C HIS A 96 -5.82 -3.44 -2.16
N ALA A 97 -4.74 -3.79 -2.84
CA ALA A 97 -4.79 -4.82 -3.87
C ALA A 97 -4.65 -6.19 -3.20
N SER A 98 -5.70 -6.97 -3.21
CA SER A 98 -5.76 -8.26 -2.52
C SER A 98 -5.46 -9.41 -3.49
N GLY A 99 -4.38 -10.14 -3.22
CA GLY A 99 -4.08 -11.36 -4.00
C GLY A 99 -5.11 -12.44 -3.77
N GLN A 100 -5.71 -12.50 -2.58
CA GLN A 100 -6.74 -13.47 -2.26
C GLN A 100 -8.05 -13.16 -2.99
N ALA A 101 -8.46 -11.89 -2.99
CA ALA A 101 -9.67 -11.46 -3.71
C ALA A 101 -9.43 -11.29 -5.20
N LYS A 102 -8.17 -11.31 -5.65
CA LYS A 102 -7.73 -11.13 -7.04
C LYS A 102 -8.08 -9.76 -7.62
N GLN A 103 -8.33 -8.80 -6.75
CA GLN A 103 -8.70 -7.44 -7.15
C GLN A 103 -8.45 -6.47 -6.01
N VAL A 104 -8.54 -5.18 -6.33
CA VAL A 104 -8.53 -4.11 -5.34
C VAL A 104 -9.83 -4.13 -4.57
N ILE A 105 -9.73 -4.11 -3.24
CA ILE A 105 -10.88 -4.07 -2.34
C ILE A 105 -10.75 -2.88 -1.40
N TYR A 106 -11.90 -2.44 -0.86
CA TYR A 106 -11.97 -1.38 0.13
C TYR A 106 -12.57 -1.96 1.40
N GLN A 107 -11.76 -2.09 2.43
CA GLN A 107 -12.06 -2.90 3.59
C GLN A 107 -11.88 -2.10 4.88
N ASP A 108 -12.72 -2.37 5.89
CA ASP A 108 -12.53 -1.77 7.21
C ASP A 108 -11.13 -2.11 7.74
N ILE A 109 -10.45 -1.09 8.30
CA ILE A 109 -9.06 -1.26 8.75
C ILE A 109 -8.95 -2.31 9.86
N LYS A 110 -9.93 -2.40 10.75
CA LYS A 110 -9.92 -3.41 11.81
C LYS A 110 -10.04 -4.81 11.26
N GLU A 111 -10.85 -4.97 10.22
CA GLU A 111 -11.01 -6.26 9.57
C GLU A 111 -9.75 -6.65 8.79
N ALA A 112 -9.19 -5.72 8.03
CA ALA A 112 -7.96 -5.96 7.29
C ALA A 112 -6.81 -6.30 8.22
N SER A 113 -6.67 -5.59 9.35
CA SER A 113 -5.55 -5.74 10.26
C SER A 113 -5.54 -7.07 11.02
N ARG A 114 -6.67 -7.78 11.10
CA ARG A 114 -6.73 -9.06 11.81
C ARG A 114 -5.78 -10.12 11.27
N ARG A 115 -5.37 -9.98 10.02
CA ARG A 115 -4.49 -10.94 9.35
C ARG A 115 -3.01 -10.61 9.50
N PHE A 116 -2.70 -9.51 10.18
CA PHE A 116 -1.34 -9.01 10.27
C PHE A 116 -0.92 -8.83 11.73
N ASP A 117 0.36 -9.00 11.99
CA ASP A 117 0.92 -8.84 13.34
C ASP A 117 1.07 -7.38 13.72
N THR A 118 1.41 -6.54 12.74
CA THR A 118 1.59 -5.11 12.97
C THR A 118 0.95 -4.31 11.84
N VAL A 119 0.48 -3.12 12.19
CA VAL A 119 -0.04 -2.14 11.25
C VAL A 119 0.63 -0.81 11.55
N GLU A 120 1.21 -0.20 10.52
CA GLU A 120 1.88 1.09 10.61
C GLU A 120 1.22 2.07 9.66
N TYR A 121 1.18 3.33 10.06
CA TYR A 121 0.67 4.41 9.22
C TYR A 121 1.81 5.36 8.87
N TRP A 122 1.95 5.67 7.58
CA TRP A 122 3.01 6.52 7.07
C TRP A 122 2.41 7.65 6.25
N ALA A 123 2.64 8.88 6.69
CA ALA A 123 2.08 10.07 6.06
C ALA A 123 3.18 11.01 5.58
N ARG A 124 2.85 11.83 4.57
CA ARG A 124 3.74 12.90 4.14
C ARG A 124 3.26 14.22 4.73
N ASP A 125 4.18 15.16 4.89
CA ASP A 125 3.89 16.43 5.56
C ASP A 125 2.81 17.26 4.87
N ASN A 126 2.63 17.08 3.58
CA ASN A 126 1.64 17.84 2.79
C ASN A 126 0.41 17.03 2.39
N ASP A 127 0.22 15.92 3.01
CA ASP A 127 -0.96 15.06 2.75
C ASP A 127 -2.18 15.44 3.60
#